data_130e0852f90e569120ff67979df184ac
#
_entry.id   130e0852f90e569120ff67979df184ac
#
_cell.length_a   1.000
_cell.length_b   1.000
_cell.length_c   1.000
_cell.angle_alpha   90.00
_cell.angle_beta   90.00
_cell.angle_gamma   90.00
#
_symmetry.space_group_name_H-M   'P 1'
#
loop_
_entity.id
_entity.type
_entity.pdbx_description
1 polymer ?
#
loop_
_entity_poly.entity_id
_entity_poly.type
_entity_poly.pdbx_seq_one_letter_code
_entity_poly.pdbx_strand_id
1 'polypeptide(L)'
;PFFLEVLRLYDENQINLNEVAEAFSITESYLFRRTICDLPTNALNKIFLLLNREIMRYDGTDSNYIEKLKFALLSKKDRARFPNDDDFSLMFTEKPIYQMNSKNKIYILERLENFGTLEDKDIYRHYDEGEYSIEHIMPQHLTPAWIKELGDSYEEIHDTWLHRIANLTLTAYNSKYSNCTFVEKKTMKNGFEDSGIRLNTYVSKKDKWTLAELR
;
A
#
# COMPACT_ATOMS: atom_id res chain seq x y z
N PRO A 1 22.39 -9.19 2.89
CA PRO A 1 22.88 -10.55 3.25
C PRO A 1 21.80 -11.60 3.04
N PHE A 2 20.58 -11.47 3.60
CA PHE A 2 19.53 -12.49 3.52
C PHE A 2 19.17 -12.89 2.08
N PHE A 3 18.85 -11.95 1.21
CA PHE A 3 18.51 -12.27 -0.19
C PHE A 3 19.65 -12.88 -0.99
N LEU A 4 20.90 -12.55 -0.65
CA LEU A 4 22.05 -13.23 -1.27
C LEU A 4 22.08 -14.72 -0.93
N GLU A 5 21.73 -15.08 0.31
CA GLU A 5 21.62 -16.48 0.71
C GLU A 5 20.46 -17.19 0.01
N VAL A 6 19.30 -16.54 -0.11
CA VAL A 6 18.16 -17.09 -0.88
C VAL A 6 18.56 -17.38 -2.33
N LEU A 7 19.25 -16.45 -2.99
CA LEU A 7 19.72 -16.61 -4.36
C LEU A 7 20.82 -17.67 -4.47
N ARG A 8 21.72 -17.79 -3.48
CA ARG A 8 22.73 -18.86 -3.42
C ARG A 8 22.06 -20.24 -3.32
N LEU A 9 21.07 -20.41 -2.44
CA LEU A 9 20.33 -21.66 -2.31
C LEU A 9 19.61 -22.05 -3.62
N TYR A 10 19.12 -21.06 -4.37
CA TYR A 10 18.53 -21.28 -5.68
C TYR A 10 19.60 -21.72 -6.71
N ASP A 11 20.74 -21.05 -6.76
CA ASP A 11 21.85 -21.38 -7.67
C ASP A 11 22.41 -22.79 -7.40
N GLU A 12 22.43 -23.21 -6.13
CA GLU A 12 22.82 -24.54 -5.70
C GLU A 12 21.70 -25.61 -5.84
N ASN A 13 20.54 -25.25 -6.43
CA ASN A 13 19.37 -26.11 -6.61
C ASN A 13 18.78 -26.67 -5.28
N GLN A 14 18.97 -25.98 -4.17
CA GLN A 14 18.42 -26.35 -2.86
C GLN A 14 17.00 -25.85 -2.65
N ILE A 15 16.64 -24.75 -3.30
CA ILE A 15 15.29 -24.24 -3.42
C ILE A 15 14.95 -23.92 -4.88
N ASN A 16 13.67 -23.96 -5.23
CA ASN A 16 13.20 -23.66 -6.57
C ASN A 16 12.76 -22.18 -6.72
N LEU A 17 12.46 -21.75 -7.95
CA LEU A 17 12.08 -20.38 -8.26
C LEU A 17 10.81 -19.94 -7.52
N ASN A 18 9.84 -20.83 -7.30
CA ASN A 18 8.62 -20.49 -6.55
C ASN A 18 8.95 -20.21 -5.09
N GLU A 19 9.86 -20.97 -4.49
CA GLU A 19 10.32 -20.73 -3.12
C GLU A 19 11.11 -19.41 -3.02
N VAL A 20 11.90 -19.06 -4.03
CA VAL A 20 12.53 -17.73 -4.11
C VAL A 20 11.47 -16.63 -4.11
N ALA A 21 10.49 -16.73 -5.00
CA ALA A 21 9.39 -15.75 -5.09
C ALA A 21 8.61 -15.64 -3.76
N GLU A 22 8.36 -16.78 -3.12
CA GLU A 22 7.69 -16.82 -1.81
C GLU A 22 8.53 -16.17 -0.70
N ALA A 23 9.85 -16.41 -0.66
CA ALA A 23 10.74 -15.75 0.29
C ALA A 23 10.73 -14.22 0.14
N PHE A 24 10.72 -13.72 -1.10
CA PHE A 24 10.58 -12.29 -1.37
C PHE A 24 9.22 -11.77 -0.91
N SER A 25 8.12 -12.45 -1.25
CA SER A 25 6.75 -12.06 -0.88
C SER A 25 6.55 -12.01 0.65
N ILE A 26 7.04 -13.00 1.38
CA ILE A 26 7.00 -13.03 2.86
C ILE A 26 7.76 -11.83 3.44
N THR A 27 8.94 -11.56 2.89
CA THR A 27 9.79 -10.45 3.35
C THR A 27 9.15 -9.09 3.02
N GLU A 28 8.58 -8.95 1.84
CA GLU A 28 7.82 -7.78 1.42
C GLU A 28 6.65 -7.52 2.37
N SER A 29 5.85 -8.55 2.66
CA SER A 29 4.73 -8.48 3.59
C SER A 29 5.20 -8.07 5.00
N TYR A 30 6.29 -8.65 5.49
CA TYR A 30 6.87 -8.29 6.78
C TYR A 30 7.27 -6.81 6.84
N LEU A 31 8.00 -6.32 5.83
CA LEU A 31 8.46 -4.93 5.76
C LEU A 31 7.29 -3.96 5.61
N PHE A 32 6.33 -4.28 4.75
CA PHE A 32 5.17 -3.44 4.49
C PHE A 32 4.28 -3.29 5.72
N ARG A 33 3.91 -4.40 6.37
CA ARG A 33 3.11 -4.37 7.60
C ARG A 33 3.80 -3.56 8.71
N ARG A 34 5.11 -3.72 8.84
CA ARG A 34 5.89 -2.92 9.81
C ARG A 34 5.87 -1.42 9.50
N THR A 35 5.96 -1.08 8.22
CA THR A 35 5.88 0.32 7.74
C THR A 35 4.52 0.93 8.05
N ILE A 36 3.44 0.19 7.80
CA ILE A 36 2.07 0.63 8.11
C ILE A 36 1.87 0.79 9.62
N CYS A 37 2.38 -0.14 10.42
CA CYS A 37 2.28 -0.13 11.90
C CYS A 37 3.33 0.75 12.59
N ASP A 38 4.04 1.62 11.88
CA ASP A 38 5.08 2.53 12.41
C ASP A 38 6.16 1.85 13.28
N LEU A 39 6.47 0.59 12.97
CA LEU A 39 7.53 -0.11 13.69
C LEU A 39 8.91 0.39 13.25
N PRO A 40 9.85 0.57 14.20
CA PRO A 40 11.13 1.18 13.92
C PRO A 40 11.98 0.34 12.96
N THR A 41 12.70 1.00 12.06
CA THR A 41 13.54 0.38 11.03
C THR A 41 14.96 0.04 11.52
N ASN A 42 15.41 0.59 12.63
CA ASN A 42 16.77 0.45 13.15
C ASN A 42 17.18 -1.01 13.44
N ALA A 43 16.22 -1.89 13.70
CA ALA A 43 16.48 -3.31 13.93
C ALA A 43 16.60 -4.14 12.64
N LEU A 44 16.15 -3.62 11.47
CA LEU A 44 16.03 -4.40 10.23
C LEU A 44 17.38 -4.93 9.74
N ASN A 45 18.43 -4.11 9.78
CA ASN A 45 19.77 -4.54 9.37
C ASN A 45 20.23 -5.77 10.18
N LYS A 46 20.02 -5.77 11.49
CA LYS A 46 20.37 -6.89 12.36
C LYS A 46 19.49 -8.10 12.10
N ILE A 47 18.20 -7.90 11.88
CA ILE A 47 17.24 -8.99 11.59
C ILE A 47 17.70 -9.69 10.30
N PHE A 48 17.87 -8.98 9.20
CA PHE A 48 18.24 -9.59 7.91
C PHE A 48 19.68 -10.10 7.86
N LEU A 49 20.58 -9.58 8.69
CA LEU A 49 21.93 -10.15 8.84
C LEU A 49 21.89 -11.54 9.49
N LEU A 50 20.99 -11.74 10.46
CA LEU A 50 20.92 -12.96 11.25
C LEU A 50 19.88 -13.97 10.76
N LEU A 51 18.96 -13.56 9.89
CA LEU A 51 17.76 -14.32 9.54
C LEU A 51 18.10 -15.71 8.97
N ASN A 52 19.03 -15.79 8.02
CA ASN A 52 19.43 -17.10 7.48
C ASN A 52 20.01 -18.02 8.57
N ARG A 53 20.83 -17.48 9.44
CA ARG A 53 21.38 -18.26 10.58
C ARG A 53 20.30 -18.72 11.55
N GLU A 54 19.27 -17.92 11.77
CA GLU A 54 18.11 -18.31 12.57
C GLU A 54 17.35 -19.46 11.91
N ILE A 55 17.12 -19.39 10.59
CA ILE A 55 16.47 -20.45 9.81
C ILE A 55 17.25 -21.75 9.91
N MET A 56 18.56 -21.73 9.71
CA MET A 56 19.42 -22.92 9.75
C MET A 56 19.55 -23.54 11.15
N ARG A 57 19.25 -22.81 12.22
CA ARG A 57 19.33 -23.33 13.60
C ARG A 57 18.27 -24.36 13.94
N TYR A 58 17.17 -24.48 13.19
CA TYR A 58 16.11 -25.42 13.51
C TYR A 58 16.55 -26.87 13.38
N ASP A 59 17.27 -27.21 12.32
CA ASP A 59 17.72 -28.57 12.06
C ASP A 59 19.08 -28.63 11.31
N GLY A 60 19.70 -27.50 11.05
CA GLY A 60 20.98 -27.41 10.33
C GLY A 60 20.87 -27.64 8.83
N THR A 61 19.67 -27.78 8.27
CA THR A 61 19.42 -28.06 6.86
C THR A 61 18.66 -26.92 6.18
N ASP A 62 18.65 -26.91 4.86
CA ASP A 62 17.82 -26.06 4.01
C ASP A 62 16.44 -26.65 3.67
N SER A 63 16.19 -27.90 4.07
CA SER A 63 14.87 -28.52 3.94
C SER A 63 13.78 -27.66 4.59
N ASN A 64 12.64 -27.50 3.91
CA ASN A 64 11.54 -26.66 4.38
C ASN A 64 11.94 -25.19 4.69
N TYR A 65 12.87 -24.65 3.88
CA TYR A 65 13.43 -23.32 4.11
C TYR A 65 12.35 -22.23 4.29
N ILE A 66 11.33 -22.25 3.45
CA ILE A 66 10.25 -21.27 3.46
C ILE A 66 9.43 -21.36 4.75
N GLU A 67 9.08 -22.55 5.22
CA GLU A 67 8.34 -22.72 6.48
C GLU A 67 9.16 -22.25 7.68
N LYS A 68 10.46 -22.52 7.69
CA LYS A 68 11.38 -21.99 8.72
C LYS A 68 11.51 -20.46 8.65
N LEU A 69 11.53 -19.88 7.44
CA LEU A 69 11.52 -18.42 7.26
C LEU A 69 10.24 -17.80 7.84
N LYS A 70 9.07 -18.35 7.51
CA LYS A 70 7.79 -17.93 8.09
C LYS A 70 7.83 -17.99 9.62
N PHE A 71 8.24 -19.12 10.17
CA PHE A 71 8.33 -19.30 11.60
C PHE A 71 9.31 -18.31 12.26
N ALA A 72 10.49 -18.11 11.67
CA ALA A 72 11.51 -17.20 12.19
C ALA A 72 11.00 -15.75 12.25
N LEU A 73 10.24 -15.30 11.23
CA LEU A 73 9.65 -13.96 11.21
C LEU A 73 8.44 -13.82 12.13
N LEU A 74 7.54 -14.82 12.16
CA LEU A 74 6.34 -14.82 13.01
C LEU A 74 6.68 -14.96 14.51
N SER A 75 7.81 -15.60 14.83
CA SER A 75 8.29 -15.74 16.21
C SER A 75 8.91 -14.47 16.79
N LYS A 76 9.16 -13.44 15.96
CA LYS A 76 9.71 -12.17 16.42
C LYS A 76 8.69 -11.43 17.30
N LYS A 77 9.21 -10.74 18.32
CA LYS A 77 8.40 -10.03 19.31
C LYS A 77 8.76 -8.54 19.38
N ASP A 78 7.98 -7.80 20.13
CA ASP A 78 8.20 -6.39 20.43
C ASP A 78 8.42 -5.55 19.18
N ARG A 79 9.50 -4.78 19.14
CA ARG A 79 9.86 -3.91 18.01
C ARG A 79 10.26 -4.66 16.74
N ALA A 80 10.52 -5.95 16.83
CA ALA A 80 10.85 -6.81 15.69
C ALA A 80 9.64 -7.62 15.19
N ARG A 81 8.49 -7.56 15.86
CA ARG A 81 7.31 -8.37 15.55
C ARG A 81 6.85 -8.28 14.11
N PHE A 82 6.25 -9.33 13.61
CA PHE A 82 5.45 -9.33 12.40
C PHE A 82 4.03 -8.90 12.79
N PRO A 83 3.54 -7.73 12.36
CA PRO A 83 2.18 -7.29 12.68
C PRO A 83 1.13 -8.28 12.17
N ASN A 84 0.17 -8.64 13.02
CA ASN A 84 -0.95 -9.49 12.66
C ASN A 84 -1.97 -8.75 11.77
N ASP A 85 -3.02 -9.45 11.34
CA ASP A 85 -4.01 -8.88 10.43
C ASP A 85 -4.85 -7.79 11.09
N ASP A 86 -5.18 -7.93 12.37
CA ASP A 86 -5.98 -6.95 13.12
C ASP A 86 -5.18 -5.64 13.29
N ASP A 87 -3.94 -5.73 13.78
CA ASP A 87 -3.04 -4.57 13.90
C ASP A 87 -2.86 -3.86 12.54
N PHE A 88 -2.61 -4.65 11.49
CA PHE A 88 -2.38 -4.11 10.15
C PHE A 88 -3.63 -3.43 9.60
N SER A 89 -4.79 -4.08 9.67
CA SER A 89 -6.05 -3.55 9.12
C SER A 89 -6.45 -2.25 9.82
N LEU A 90 -6.37 -2.21 11.14
CA LEU A 90 -6.65 -1.00 11.90
C LEU A 90 -5.73 0.14 11.48
N MET A 91 -4.42 -0.11 11.50
CA MET A 91 -3.44 0.92 11.16
C MET A 91 -3.53 1.36 9.70
N PHE A 92 -3.81 0.44 8.77
CA PHE A 92 -3.92 0.77 7.35
C PHE A 92 -5.13 1.66 7.04
N THR A 93 -6.27 1.41 7.69
CA THR A 93 -7.49 2.21 7.51
C THR A 93 -7.39 3.60 8.14
N GLU A 94 -6.63 3.74 9.24
CA GLU A 94 -6.52 5.01 9.96
C GLU A 94 -5.32 5.87 9.54
N LYS A 95 -4.31 5.26 8.91
CA LYS A 95 -3.07 5.94 8.57
C LYS A 95 -3.26 7.06 7.54
N PRO A 96 -2.68 8.25 7.78
CA PRO A 96 -2.65 9.32 6.80
C PRO A 96 -1.64 9.02 5.67
N ILE A 97 -2.01 8.11 4.78
CA ILE A 97 -1.16 7.56 3.71
C ILE A 97 -0.54 8.66 2.84
N TYR A 98 -1.29 9.72 2.56
CA TYR A 98 -0.76 10.84 1.75
C TYR A 98 0.44 11.53 2.39
N GLN A 99 0.57 11.52 3.71
CA GLN A 99 1.67 12.12 4.45
C GLN A 99 2.93 11.24 4.53
N MET A 100 2.84 9.99 4.10
CA MET A 100 4.00 9.10 4.00
C MET A 100 4.97 9.59 2.92
N ASN A 101 6.21 9.08 2.92
CA ASN A 101 7.15 9.35 1.84
C ASN A 101 6.63 8.84 0.48
N SER A 102 7.10 9.46 -0.61
CA SER A 102 6.60 9.20 -1.97
C SER A 102 6.68 7.72 -2.36
N LYS A 103 7.78 7.04 -2.03
CA LYS A 103 7.97 5.62 -2.37
C LYS A 103 6.90 4.73 -1.75
N ASN A 104 6.58 4.96 -0.47
CA ASN A 104 5.56 4.17 0.24
C ASN A 104 4.15 4.45 -0.30
N LYS A 105 3.82 5.72 -0.58
CA LYS A 105 2.51 6.09 -1.15
C LYS A 105 2.28 5.40 -2.49
N ILE A 106 3.26 5.50 -3.37
CA ILE A 106 3.16 4.94 -4.72
C ILE A 106 3.16 3.42 -4.67
N TYR A 107 3.96 2.81 -3.81
CA TYR A 107 3.90 1.36 -3.58
C TYR A 107 2.49 0.89 -3.21
N ILE A 108 1.82 1.57 -2.28
CA ILE A 108 0.45 1.21 -1.87
C ILE A 108 -0.52 1.31 -3.05
N LEU A 109 -0.50 2.42 -3.75
CA LEU A 109 -1.42 2.66 -4.87
C LEU A 109 -1.15 1.73 -6.06
N GLU A 110 0.11 1.43 -6.34
CA GLU A 110 0.53 0.45 -7.35
C GLU A 110 -0.01 -0.95 -7.00
N ARG A 111 0.20 -1.42 -5.76
CA ARG A 111 -0.28 -2.73 -5.32
C ARG A 111 -1.81 -2.84 -5.37
N LEU A 112 -2.52 -1.76 -5.04
CA LEU A 112 -3.99 -1.72 -5.13
C LEU A 112 -4.48 -1.67 -6.58
N GLU A 113 -3.82 -0.87 -7.45
CA GLU A 113 -4.18 -0.77 -8.87
C GLU A 113 -4.02 -2.12 -9.58
N ASN A 114 -2.90 -2.82 -9.31
CA ASN A 114 -2.53 -4.05 -9.99
C ASN A 114 -3.04 -5.33 -9.27
N PHE A 115 -3.73 -5.19 -8.15
CA PHE A 115 -4.25 -6.36 -7.42
C PHE A 115 -5.27 -7.15 -8.24
N GLY A 116 -5.01 -8.46 -8.40
CA GLY A 116 -5.93 -9.39 -9.05
C GLY A 116 -6.11 -9.18 -10.55
N THR A 117 -5.15 -8.58 -11.24
CA THR A 117 -5.12 -8.47 -12.70
C THR A 117 -3.83 -9.06 -13.27
N LEU A 118 -3.89 -9.49 -14.54
CA LEU A 118 -2.71 -9.85 -15.34
C LEU A 118 -2.29 -8.69 -16.27
N GLU A 119 -3.05 -7.61 -16.31
CA GLU A 119 -2.79 -6.40 -17.10
C GLU A 119 -2.18 -5.33 -16.18
N ASP A 120 -0.98 -5.61 -15.69
CA ASP A 120 -0.28 -4.72 -14.78
C ASP A 120 0.10 -3.41 -15.46
N LYS A 121 -0.09 -2.30 -14.74
CA LYS A 121 0.35 -0.97 -15.15
C LYS A 121 1.63 -0.60 -14.42
N ASP A 122 2.56 -0.01 -15.13
CA ASP A 122 3.79 0.52 -14.56
C ASP A 122 3.55 1.87 -13.88
N ILE A 123 2.90 1.80 -12.69
CA ILE A 123 2.54 3.01 -11.92
C ILE A 123 3.78 3.79 -11.48
N TYR A 124 4.89 3.10 -11.17
CA TYR A 124 6.13 3.76 -10.76
C TYR A 124 6.67 4.67 -11.87
N ARG A 125 6.79 4.14 -13.10
CA ARG A 125 7.26 4.92 -14.23
C ARG A 125 6.34 6.09 -14.53
N HIS A 126 5.04 5.87 -14.66
CA HIS A 126 4.07 6.93 -14.94
C HIS A 126 4.06 8.04 -13.87
N TYR A 127 4.30 7.66 -12.61
CA TYR A 127 4.41 8.64 -11.54
C TYR A 127 5.73 9.42 -11.58
N ASP A 128 6.86 8.75 -11.81
CA ASP A 128 8.19 9.38 -11.88
C ASP A 128 8.31 10.31 -13.10
N GLU A 129 7.65 9.96 -14.22
CA GLU A 129 7.55 10.79 -15.44
C GLU A 129 6.54 11.94 -15.30
N GLY A 130 5.78 12.00 -14.19
CA GLY A 130 4.77 13.03 -13.93
C GLY A 130 3.47 12.85 -14.73
N GLU A 131 3.27 11.69 -15.34
CA GLU A 131 2.05 11.37 -16.08
C GLU A 131 0.90 11.03 -15.13
N TYR A 132 1.18 10.38 -14.02
CA TYR A 132 0.21 10.13 -12.95
C TYR A 132 0.55 10.95 -11.70
N SER A 133 -0.47 11.31 -10.97
CA SER A 133 -0.37 11.94 -9.66
C SER A 133 -1.42 11.37 -8.71
N ILE A 134 -1.20 11.57 -7.41
CA ILE A 134 -2.17 11.19 -6.39
C ILE A 134 -3.23 12.28 -6.32
N GLU A 135 -4.49 11.87 -6.46
CA GLU A 135 -5.66 12.73 -6.35
C GLU A 135 -6.38 12.50 -5.03
N HIS A 136 -6.79 13.60 -4.40
CA HIS A 136 -7.76 13.58 -3.30
C HIS A 136 -9.17 13.66 -3.87
N ILE A 137 -9.97 12.62 -3.69
CA ILE A 137 -11.36 12.60 -4.18
C ILE A 137 -12.15 13.74 -3.52
N MET A 138 -12.20 13.78 -2.19
CA MET A 138 -12.57 14.96 -1.41
C MET A 138 -11.35 15.88 -1.34
N PRO A 139 -11.41 17.13 -1.85
CA PRO A 139 -10.23 17.96 -2.07
C PRO A 139 -9.60 18.48 -0.78
N GLN A 140 -8.32 18.90 -0.89
CA GLN A 140 -7.59 19.45 0.26
C GLN A 140 -8.18 20.79 0.77
N HIS A 141 -8.87 21.54 -0.10
CA HIS A 141 -9.56 22.77 0.26
C HIS A 141 -11.04 22.64 -0.10
N LEU A 142 -11.88 22.59 0.93
CA LEU A 142 -13.31 22.44 0.73
C LEU A 142 -13.93 23.74 0.15
N THR A 143 -14.75 23.56 -0.88
CA THR A 143 -15.63 24.63 -1.37
C THR A 143 -16.96 24.61 -0.63
N PRO A 144 -17.79 25.69 -0.71
CA PRO A 144 -19.13 25.68 -0.12
C PRO A 144 -20.00 24.50 -0.57
N ALA A 145 -19.80 24.02 -1.81
CA ALA A 145 -20.51 22.84 -2.33
C ALA A 145 -20.11 21.57 -1.58
N TRP A 146 -18.81 21.36 -1.33
CA TRP A 146 -18.32 20.24 -0.54
C TRP A 146 -18.79 20.30 0.92
N ILE A 147 -18.75 21.49 1.55
CA ILE A 147 -19.26 21.68 2.91
C ILE A 147 -20.74 21.27 3.00
N LYS A 148 -21.54 21.71 2.03
CA LYS A 148 -22.95 21.33 1.95
C LYS A 148 -23.16 19.81 1.77
N GLU A 149 -22.33 19.16 0.95
CA GLU A 149 -22.42 17.73 0.65
C GLU A 149 -22.03 16.89 1.89
N LEU A 150 -20.99 17.29 2.61
CA LEU A 150 -20.51 16.61 3.81
C LEU A 150 -21.41 16.84 5.04
N GLY A 151 -22.18 17.96 5.06
CA GLY A 151 -23.10 18.30 6.12
C GLY A 151 -22.43 18.90 7.36
N ASP A 152 -23.14 18.90 8.49
CA ASP A 152 -22.72 19.60 9.71
C ASP A 152 -21.39 19.12 10.30
N SER A 153 -21.01 17.86 10.07
CA SER A 153 -19.74 17.27 10.54
C SER A 153 -18.59 17.41 9.52
N TYR A 154 -18.68 18.31 8.55
CA TYR A 154 -17.72 18.42 7.45
C TYR A 154 -16.26 18.61 7.92
N GLU A 155 -16.01 19.37 8.99
CA GLU A 155 -14.66 19.58 9.53
C GLU A 155 -14.07 18.29 10.07
N GLU A 156 -14.81 17.56 10.90
CA GLU A 156 -14.38 16.28 11.46
C GLU A 156 -14.13 15.24 10.37
N ILE A 157 -15.02 15.17 9.37
CA ILE A 157 -14.89 14.27 8.24
C ILE A 157 -13.62 14.62 7.44
N HIS A 158 -13.43 15.90 7.12
CA HIS A 158 -12.28 16.36 6.35
C HIS A 158 -10.96 16.09 7.09
N ASP A 159 -10.86 16.50 8.36
CA ASP A 159 -9.65 16.30 9.16
C ASP A 159 -9.29 14.81 9.33
N THR A 160 -10.32 13.97 9.49
CA THR A 160 -10.12 12.53 9.70
C THR A 160 -9.75 11.80 8.43
N TRP A 161 -10.39 12.10 7.30
CA TRP A 161 -10.34 11.25 6.10
C TRP A 161 -9.52 11.81 4.96
N LEU A 162 -9.16 13.08 4.99
CA LEU A 162 -8.48 13.75 3.88
C LEU A 162 -7.29 12.96 3.35
N HIS A 163 -6.42 12.50 4.23
CA HIS A 163 -5.15 11.86 3.88
C HIS A 163 -5.14 10.34 3.99
N ARG A 164 -6.28 9.72 4.35
CA ARG A 164 -6.42 8.26 4.42
C ARG A 164 -6.58 7.66 3.03
N ILE A 165 -6.23 6.38 2.91
CA ILE A 165 -6.29 5.66 1.63
C ILE A 165 -7.68 5.72 0.98
N ALA A 166 -8.75 5.72 1.76
CA ALA A 166 -10.12 5.78 1.27
C ALA A 166 -10.42 7.04 0.44
N ASN A 167 -9.70 8.14 0.66
CA ASN A 167 -9.87 9.38 -0.09
C ASN A 167 -8.82 9.60 -1.19
N LEU A 168 -7.98 8.61 -1.47
CA LEU A 168 -6.88 8.74 -2.40
C LEU A 168 -7.07 7.85 -3.63
N THR A 169 -6.73 8.38 -4.79
CA THR A 169 -6.67 7.63 -6.04
C THR A 169 -5.54 8.15 -6.93
N LEU A 170 -5.41 7.58 -8.11
CA LEU A 170 -4.47 8.03 -9.14
C LEU A 170 -5.23 8.73 -10.29
N THR A 171 -4.59 9.72 -10.88
CA THR A 171 -5.09 10.40 -12.09
C THR A 171 -3.96 11.00 -12.92
N ALA A 172 -4.17 11.12 -14.22
CA ALA A 172 -3.34 11.91 -15.11
C ALA A 172 -3.85 13.37 -15.25
N TYR A 173 -4.95 13.75 -14.59
CA TYR A 173 -5.67 15.01 -14.82
C TYR A 173 -5.88 15.84 -13.55
N ASN A 174 -5.03 15.70 -12.55
CA ASN A 174 -5.14 16.32 -11.23
C ASN A 174 -5.38 17.84 -11.29
N SER A 175 -4.66 18.55 -12.16
CA SER A 175 -4.83 19.99 -12.35
C SER A 175 -6.25 20.40 -12.81
N LYS A 176 -6.97 19.51 -13.50
CA LYS A 176 -8.35 19.73 -13.92
C LYS A 176 -9.35 19.45 -12.81
N TYR A 177 -9.04 18.48 -11.97
CA TYR A 177 -9.91 18.10 -10.85
C TYR A 177 -9.95 19.18 -9.77
N SER A 178 -8.78 19.67 -9.34
CA SER A 178 -8.68 20.75 -8.36
C SER A 178 -9.69 20.60 -7.22
N ASN A 179 -10.44 21.67 -6.89
CA ASN A 179 -11.49 21.68 -5.87
C ASN A 179 -12.91 21.48 -6.44
N CYS A 180 -13.02 20.93 -7.67
CA CYS A 180 -14.32 20.63 -8.28
C CYS A 180 -15.14 19.71 -7.36
N THR A 181 -16.46 19.78 -7.48
CA THR A 181 -17.38 18.87 -6.77
C THR A 181 -17.13 17.43 -7.19
N PHE A 182 -17.60 16.48 -6.39
CA PHE A 182 -17.47 15.07 -6.74
C PHE A 182 -18.12 14.74 -8.09
N VAL A 183 -19.30 15.27 -8.35
CA VAL A 183 -20.03 15.05 -9.61
C VAL A 183 -19.23 15.61 -10.79
N GLU A 184 -18.65 16.80 -10.67
CA GLU A 184 -17.83 17.38 -11.73
C GLU A 184 -16.58 16.53 -11.99
N LYS A 185 -15.83 16.12 -10.95
CA LYS A 185 -14.67 15.23 -11.08
C LYS A 185 -15.03 13.90 -11.74
N LYS A 186 -16.24 13.40 -11.46
CA LYS A 186 -16.75 12.15 -12.01
C LYS A 186 -17.07 12.26 -13.49
N THR A 187 -17.83 13.30 -13.90
CA THR A 187 -18.49 13.39 -15.20
C THR A 187 -17.78 14.27 -16.24
N MET A 188 -16.78 15.07 -15.80
CA MET A 188 -16.01 15.89 -16.75
C MET A 188 -15.25 15.02 -17.76
N LYS A 189 -14.88 15.57 -18.91
CA LYS A 189 -14.01 14.90 -19.87
C LYS A 189 -12.69 14.45 -19.21
N ASN A 190 -12.37 13.18 -19.28
CA ASN A 190 -11.29 12.50 -18.58
C ASN A 190 -11.50 12.48 -17.05
N GLY A 191 -12.72 12.52 -16.57
CA GLY A 191 -13.12 12.34 -15.18
C GLY A 191 -13.03 10.88 -14.74
N PHE A 192 -13.57 10.58 -13.57
CA PHE A 192 -13.51 9.22 -13.02
C PHE A 192 -14.27 8.21 -13.90
N GLU A 193 -15.33 8.63 -14.62
CA GLU A 193 -16.08 7.76 -15.55
C GLU A 193 -15.28 7.38 -16.80
N ASP A 194 -14.41 8.26 -17.26
CA ASP A 194 -13.55 8.03 -18.44
C ASP A 194 -12.19 7.38 -18.06
N SER A 195 -11.95 7.16 -16.76
CA SER A 195 -10.64 6.73 -16.27
C SER A 195 -10.36 5.25 -16.56
N GLY A 196 -9.22 4.97 -17.16
CA GLY A 196 -8.70 3.61 -17.30
C GLY A 196 -8.01 3.07 -16.03
N ILE A 197 -7.94 3.84 -14.94
CA ILE A 197 -7.35 3.44 -13.67
C ILE A 197 -8.37 2.62 -12.87
N ARG A 198 -8.00 1.41 -12.47
CA ARG A 198 -8.93 0.46 -11.80
C ARG A 198 -9.40 0.97 -10.43
N LEU A 199 -8.55 1.69 -9.70
CA LEU A 199 -8.92 2.36 -8.45
C LEU A 199 -10.14 3.27 -8.63
N ASN A 200 -10.30 3.90 -9.81
CA ASN A 200 -11.43 4.76 -10.11
C ASN A 200 -12.72 4.00 -10.45
N THR A 201 -12.66 2.68 -10.65
CA THR A 201 -13.86 1.88 -10.99
C THR A 201 -14.92 1.91 -9.87
N TYR A 202 -14.49 1.92 -8.60
CA TYR A 202 -15.41 2.07 -7.48
C TYR A 202 -15.93 3.50 -7.38
N VAL A 203 -15.04 4.47 -7.50
CA VAL A 203 -15.33 5.91 -7.38
C VAL A 203 -16.36 6.34 -8.44
N SER A 204 -16.16 5.91 -9.70
CA SER A 204 -17.05 6.25 -10.83
C SER A 204 -18.50 5.75 -10.67
N LYS A 205 -18.73 4.73 -9.85
CA LYS A 205 -20.06 4.16 -9.59
C LYS A 205 -20.82 4.88 -8.47
N LYS A 206 -20.19 5.83 -7.78
CA LYS A 206 -20.83 6.58 -6.70
C LYS A 206 -21.51 7.83 -7.21
N ASP A 207 -22.56 8.26 -6.53
CA ASP A 207 -23.30 9.50 -6.86
C ASP A 207 -22.83 10.68 -6.01
N LYS A 208 -22.18 10.39 -4.88
CA LYS A 208 -21.64 11.38 -3.93
C LYS A 208 -20.41 10.81 -3.23
N TRP A 209 -19.66 11.66 -2.55
CA TRP A 209 -18.50 11.27 -1.77
C TRP A 209 -18.55 11.85 -0.37
N THR A 210 -19.16 11.09 0.53
CA THR A 210 -19.43 11.48 1.93
C THR A 210 -18.81 10.49 2.90
N LEU A 211 -19.07 10.62 4.19
CA LEU A 211 -18.61 9.69 5.21
C LEU A 211 -19.01 8.22 4.90
N ALA A 212 -20.14 8.02 4.22
CA ALA A 212 -20.62 6.67 3.87
C ALA A 212 -19.71 5.98 2.83
N GLU A 213 -19.16 6.74 1.87
CA GLU A 213 -18.26 6.22 0.84
C GLU A 213 -16.82 6.12 1.34
N LEU A 214 -16.45 6.88 2.38
CA LEU A 214 -15.12 6.85 3.01
C LEU A 214 -14.93 5.69 4.00
N ARG A 215 -16.00 5.11 4.53
CA ARG A 215 -16.00 3.95 5.44
C ARG A 215 -16.04 2.62 4.69
#